data_1861120d11c465a151fa79881ec7351d
#
_entry.id   1861120d11c465a151fa79881ec7351d
#
_cell.length_a   1.000
_cell.length_b   1.000
_cell.length_c   1.000
_cell.angle_alpha   90.00
_cell.angle_beta   90.00
_cell.angle_gamma   90.00
#
_symmetry.space_group_name_H-M   'P 1'
#
loop_
_entity.id
_entity.type
_entity.pdbx_description
1 polymer ?
#
loop_
_entity_poly.entity_id
_entity_poly.type
_entity_poly.pdbx_seq_one_letter_code
_entity_poly.pdbx_strand_id
1 'polypeptide(L)'
;MIKQLKPAAALLAGLLFLAGCGRTATDAEENSDEIIEPNLLYGIPADNYRLEQQIIDRGETLGQILNRYGVSAAQIDQLDKASKDVFPLRNIRAGRSYTAFIHEDSLNAPHLDYLVYEQSISQYVVFRLADDSISVTKGEKEYEIRRQKKTATIDSSLWEAIVGAGMPASLAAEMEDIYQSTISFFSIQKGDNFTVIYDERYIDTLPAGIGRIWGAKFNYGGKTYYAIPFRQGNKIAYWDQDGNSLRKLMLITPLKYTRISSRFTYSRLHPIYKTYRAHTGVDFAAPKGTPVHAVADGTVIFKGWGGGGGNTLKLSLIHISEPTRRSYI
;
A
#
# COMPACT_ATOMS: atom_id res chain seq x y z
N MET A 1 9.20 15.82 59.61
CA MET A 1 8.25 16.67 60.32
C MET A 1 6.94 16.58 59.57
N ILE A 2 5.97 15.76 60.00
CA ILE A 2 4.80 16.15 60.81
C ILE A 2 3.89 17.08 59.99
N LYS A 3 2.66 16.74 59.61
CA LYS A 3 1.51 16.19 60.35
C LYS A 3 0.41 15.69 59.42
N GLN A 4 -0.15 14.57 59.77
CA GLN A 4 -1.49 14.10 59.46
C GLN A 4 -2.56 14.97 60.13
N LEU A 5 -3.77 15.02 59.56
CA LEU A 5 -5.02 15.12 60.35
C LEU A 5 -6.21 14.63 59.52
N LYS A 6 -6.82 13.52 59.92
CA LYS A 6 -8.26 13.23 59.95
C LYS A 6 -8.73 13.63 61.36
N PRO A 7 -10.04 13.75 61.73
CA PRO A 7 -11.25 13.04 61.30
C PRO A 7 -12.53 13.93 61.39
N ALA A 8 -13.75 13.53 61.14
CA ALA A 8 -14.72 12.94 61.99
C ALA A 8 -16.16 13.07 61.43
N ALA A 9 -16.86 12.06 61.67
CA ALA A 9 -18.26 11.76 61.49
C ALA A 9 -19.26 12.66 62.23
N ALA A 10 -20.52 12.73 61.72
CA ALA A 10 -21.70 12.79 62.54
C ALA A 10 -22.95 12.29 61.79
N LEU A 11 -23.55 11.29 62.36
CA LEU A 11 -24.91 10.78 62.11
C LEU A 11 -25.95 11.85 62.48
N LEU A 12 -27.11 11.87 61.79
CA LEU A 12 -28.40 12.00 62.46
C LEU A 12 -29.52 11.36 61.64
N ALA A 13 -30.23 10.47 62.30
CA ALA A 13 -31.40 9.75 61.85
C ALA A 13 -32.66 10.64 61.91
N GLY A 14 -33.63 10.36 61.04
CA GLY A 14 -34.96 10.94 61.14
C GLY A 14 -35.94 10.07 60.36
N LEU A 15 -36.57 9.14 61.06
CA LEU A 15 -37.75 8.41 60.63
C LEU A 15 -38.97 9.34 60.54
N LEU A 16 -39.68 9.25 59.42
CA LEU A 16 -41.11 9.60 59.38
C LEU A 16 -41.86 8.63 58.45
N PHE A 17 -42.67 7.79 59.06
CA PHE A 17 -43.71 6.95 58.41
C PHE A 17 -44.87 7.86 57.99
N LEU A 18 -45.31 7.73 56.73
CA LEU A 18 -46.69 7.99 56.36
C LEU A 18 -47.12 6.92 55.35
N ALA A 19 -48.11 6.15 55.73
CA ALA A 19 -48.84 5.19 54.91
C ALA A 19 -49.75 5.91 53.91
N GLY A 20 -49.81 5.40 52.69
CA GLY A 20 -50.72 5.90 51.64
C GLY A 20 -50.88 4.90 50.53
N CYS A 21 -51.90 4.14 50.59
CA CYS A 21 -52.72 3.41 49.59
C CYS A 21 -52.18 3.15 48.19
N GLY A 22 -52.35 1.92 47.86
CA GLY A 22 -52.08 1.22 46.61
C GLY A 22 -52.55 1.86 45.31
N ARG A 23 -51.67 1.67 44.32
CA ARG A 23 -52.04 1.53 42.91
C ARG A 23 -51.16 0.44 42.33
N THR A 24 -51.78 -0.60 41.86
CA THR A 24 -51.17 -1.63 41.01
C THR A 24 -50.57 -0.96 39.77
N ALA A 25 -49.27 -0.81 39.77
CA ALA A 25 -48.53 -0.54 38.52
C ALA A 25 -48.45 -1.89 37.78
N THR A 26 -49.13 -1.95 36.68
CA THR A 26 -48.89 -2.96 35.63
C THR A 26 -47.44 -2.81 35.22
N ASP A 27 -46.67 -3.86 35.41
CA ASP A 27 -45.33 -4.01 34.77
C ASP A 27 -45.52 -3.90 33.26
N ALA A 28 -45.27 -2.70 32.75
CA ALA A 28 -44.95 -2.57 31.31
C ALA A 28 -43.54 -3.16 31.19
N GLU A 29 -43.46 -4.38 30.69
CA GLU A 29 -42.23 -4.90 30.09
C GLU A 29 -41.80 -3.88 29.04
N GLU A 30 -40.80 -3.10 29.34
CA GLU A 30 -40.01 -2.35 28.38
C GLU A 30 -39.33 -3.42 27.51
N ASN A 31 -40.02 -3.79 26.44
CA ASN A 31 -39.42 -4.57 25.36
C ASN A 31 -38.39 -3.66 24.72
N SER A 32 -37.17 -3.65 25.25
CA SER A 32 -36.04 -3.12 24.57
C SER A 32 -35.82 -4.01 23.35
N ASP A 33 -36.40 -3.63 22.21
CA ASP A 33 -35.99 -4.16 20.92
C ASP A 33 -34.47 -3.95 20.82
N GLU A 34 -33.71 -4.97 21.16
CA GLU A 34 -32.29 -5.05 20.91
C GLU A 34 -32.16 -4.90 19.39
N ILE A 35 -31.72 -3.73 18.95
CA ILE A 35 -31.40 -3.48 17.55
C ILE A 35 -30.19 -4.39 17.25
N ILE A 36 -30.46 -5.59 16.75
CA ILE A 36 -29.42 -6.51 16.27
C ILE A 36 -28.83 -5.84 15.04
N GLU A 37 -27.65 -5.25 15.19
CA GLU A 37 -26.91 -4.73 14.05
C GLU A 37 -26.61 -5.90 13.09
N PRO A 38 -26.94 -5.77 11.79
CA PRO A 38 -26.70 -6.84 10.83
C PRO A 38 -25.20 -7.13 10.72
N ASN A 39 -24.85 -8.40 10.71
CA ASN A 39 -23.47 -8.83 10.47
C ASN A 39 -23.07 -8.49 9.02
N LEU A 40 -22.33 -7.40 8.84
CA LEU A 40 -21.88 -6.93 7.54
C LEU A 40 -20.53 -7.56 7.16
N LEU A 41 -20.52 -8.35 6.10
CA LEU A 41 -19.31 -8.86 5.48
C LEU A 41 -19.13 -8.19 4.10
N TYR A 42 -18.05 -7.46 3.90
CA TYR A 42 -17.81 -6.63 2.70
C TYR A 42 -18.90 -5.56 2.43
N GLY A 43 -19.60 -5.12 3.48
CA GLY A 43 -20.72 -4.20 3.37
C GLY A 43 -22.05 -4.87 2.95
N ILE A 44 -22.09 -6.21 2.90
CA ILE A 44 -23.28 -7.02 2.54
C ILE A 44 -23.81 -7.67 3.82
N PRO A 45 -25.12 -7.61 4.11
CA PRO A 45 -25.72 -8.33 5.25
C PRO A 45 -25.56 -9.84 5.10
N ALA A 46 -24.59 -10.42 5.80
CA ALA A 46 -24.21 -11.82 5.64
C ALA A 46 -25.29 -12.81 6.11
N ASP A 47 -26.12 -12.40 7.07
CA ASP A 47 -27.15 -13.25 7.69
C ASP A 47 -28.22 -13.74 6.71
N ASN A 48 -28.34 -13.09 5.55
CA ASN A 48 -29.33 -13.40 4.52
C ASN A 48 -28.82 -14.40 3.46
N TYR A 49 -27.56 -14.86 3.60
CA TYR A 49 -26.90 -15.65 2.57
C TYR A 49 -26.22 -16.90 3.12
N ARG A 50 -26.22 -17.95 2.33
CA ARG A 50 -25.26 -19.04 2.49
C ARG A 50 -23.93 -18.60 1.86
N LEU A 51 -22.86 -18.61 2.68
CA LEU A 51 -21.53 -18.18 2.26
C LEU A 51 -20.67 -19.37 1.87
N GLU A 52 -20.04 -19.29 0.71
CA GLU A 52 -19.02 -20.24 0.27
C GLU A 52 -17.71 -19.50 -0.04
N GLN A 53 -16.69 -19.79 0.75
CA GLN A 53 -15.35 -19.24 0.50
C GLN A 53 -14.47 -20.30 -0.17
N GLN A 54 -13.82 -19.92 -1.27
CA GLN A 54 -12.92 -20.78 -2.04
C GLN A 54 -11.70 -20.01 -2.53
N ILE A 55 -10.67 -20.77 -2.95
CA ILE A 55 -9.44 -20.23 -3.55
C ILE A 55 -9.49 -20.48 -5.05
N ILE A 56 -9.10 -19.48 -5.84
CA ILE A 56 -9.05 -19.57 -7.30
C ILE A 56 -7.90 -20.49 -7.73
N ASP A 57 -8.23 -21.49 -8.51
CA ASP A 57 -7.28 -22.46 -9.03
C ASP A 57 -6.42 -21.88 -10.19
N ARG A 58 -5.30 -22.54 -10.45
CA ARG A 58 -4.41 -22.16 -11.54
C ARG A 58 -5.08 -22.37 -12.90
N GLY A 59 -5.21 -21.30 -13.68
CA GLY A 59 -5.86 -21.31 -15.00
C GLY A 59 -7.37 -21.15 -14.95
N GLU A 60 -7.97 -21.02 -13.77
CA GLU A 60 -9.38 -20.80 -13.63
C GLU A 60 -9.76 -19.35 -13.97
N THR A 61 -10.87 -19.18 -14.65
CA THR A 61 -11.42 -17.88 -15.05
C THR A 61 -12.65 -17.51 -14.23
N LEU A 62 -12.93 -16.20 -14.09
CA LEU A 62 -14.13 -15.76 -13.40
C LEU A 62 -15.42 -16.31 -14.05
N GLY A 63 -15.46 -16.41 -15.37
CA GLY A 63 -16.59 -17.01 -16.08
C GLY A 63 -16.84 -18.47 -15.69
N GLN A 64 -15.79 -19.28 -15.51
CA GLN A 64 -15.92 -20.67 -15.04
C GLN A 64 -16.43 -20.73 -13.60
N ILE A 65 -15.94 -19.84 -12.73
CA ILE A 65 -16.43 -19.70 -11.35
C ILE A 65 -17.93 -19.38 -11.35
N LEU A 66 -18.33 -18.35 -12.06
CA LEU A 66 -19.72 -17.91 -12.15
C LEU A 66 -20.66 -18.99 -12.72
N ASN A 67 -20.20 -19.72 -13.74
CA ASN A 67 -20.97 -20.83 -14.33
C ASN A 67 -21.26 -21.96 -13.33
N ARG A 68 -20.36 -22.22 -12.36
CA ARG A 68 -20.63 -23.22 -11.28
C ARG A 68 -21.81 -22.84 -10.40
N TYR A 69 -22.06 -21.54 -10.27
CA TYR A 69 -23.18 -21.00 -9.51
C TYR A 69 -24.41 -20.72 -10.38
N GLY A 70 -24.45 -21.24 -11.62
CA GLY A 70 -25.62 -21.11 -12.50
C GLY A 70 -25.78 -19.76 -13.18
N VAL A 71 -24.77 -18.86 -13.11
CA VAL A 71 -24.83 -17.56 -13.78
C VAL A 71 -24.78 -17.75 -15.29
N SER A 72 -25.76 -17.19 -16.00
CA SER A 72 -25.89 -17.35 -17.46
C SER A 72 -24.79 -16.62 -18.24
N ALA A 73 -24.51 -17.07 -19.47
CA ALA A 73 -23.56 -16.41 -20.36
C ALA A 73 -23.92 -14.94 -20.66
N ALA A 74 -25.22 -14.64 -20.70
CA ALA A 74 -25.70 -13.27 -20.90
C ALA A 74 -25.36 -12.35 -19.71
N GLN A 75 -25.54 -12.84 -18.49
CA GLN A 75 -25.18 -12.11 -17.28
C GLN A 75 -23.65 -11.94 -17.17
N ILE A 76 -22.86 -12.94 -17.55
CA ILE A 76 -21.40 -12.84 -17.58
C ILE A 76 -20.93 -11.77 -18.58
N ASP A 77 -21.55 -11.69 -19.77
CA ASP A 77 -21.25 -10.65 -20.76
C ASP A 77 -21.62 -9.23 -20.24
N GLN A 78 -22.76 -9.10 -19.57
CA GLN A 78 -23.14 -7.84 -18.93
C GLN A 78 -22.14 -7.47 -17.82
N LEU A 79 -21.73 -8.43 -17.00
CA LEU A 79 -20.74 -8.21 -15.93
C LEU A 79 -19.37 -7.82 -16.51
N ASP A 80 -18.93 -8.44 -17.61
CA ASP A 80 -17.68 -8.06 -18.28
C ASP A 80 -17.73 -6.61 -18.76
N LYS A 81 -18.85 -6.19 -19.34
CA LYS A 81 -19.05 -4.81 -19.76
C LYS A 81 -19.01 -3.83 -18.59
N ALA A 82 -19.71 -4.13 -17.49
CA ALA A 82 -19.76 -3.30 -16.29
C ALA A 82 -18.41 -3.23 -15.56
N SER A 83 -17.57 -4.26 -15.69
CA SER A 83 -16.30 -4.39 -14.98
C SER A 83 -15.15 -3.61 -15.61
N LYS A 84 -15.23 -3.22 -16.89
CA LYS A 84 -14.09 -2.71 -17.69
C LYS A 84 -13.33 -1.56 -17.04
N ASP A 85 -14.05 -0.59 -16.51
CA ASP A 85 -13.45 0.61 -15.93
C ASP A 85 -13.13 0.46 -14.43
N VAL A 86 -13.70 -0.57 -13.77
CA VAL A 86 -13.49 -0.81 -12.33
C VAL A 86 -12.46 -1.92 -12.12
N PHE A 87 -12.77 -3.12 -12.57
CA PHE A 87 -11.90 -4.30 -12.43
C PHE A 87 -12.20 -5.32 -13.54
N PRO A 88 -11.44 -5.33 -14.64
CA PRO A 88 -11.62 -6.29 -15.73
C PRO A 88 -11.59 -7.74 -15.24
N LEU A 89 -12.56 -8.57 -15.66
CA LEU A 89 -12.73 -9.96 -15.18
C LEU A 89 -11.47 -10.82 -15.35
N ARG A 90 -10.66 -10.53 -16.37
CA ARG A 90 -9.37 -11.22 -16.64
C ARG A 90 -8.27 -10.95 -15.60
N ASN A 91 -8.48 -9.99 -14.70
CA ASN A 91 -7.47 -9.58 -13.72
C ASN A 91 -7.52 -10.42 -12.42
N ILE A 92 -8.42 -11.39 -12.31
CA ILE A 92 -8.38 -12.34 -11.19
C ILE A 92 -7.07 -13.14 -11.24
N ARG A 93 -6.62 -13.58 -10.10
CA ARG A 93 -5.35 -14.32 -9.96
C ARG A 93 -5.54 -15.60 -9.18
N ALA A 94 -4.95 -16.68 -9.64
CA ALA A 94 -4.85 -17.93 -8.92
C ALA A 94 -4.22 -17.73 -7.53
N GLY A 95 -4.67 -18.50 -6.55
CA GLY A 95 -4.23 -18.43 -5.16
C GLY A 95 -4.89 -17.30 -4.35
N ARG A 96 -5.78 -16.51 -4.94
CA ARG A 96 -6.62 -15.54 -4.24
C ARG A 96 -7.95 -16.16 -3.87
N SER A 97 -8.53 -15.70 -2.75
CA SER A 97 -9.83 -16.17 -2.31
C SER A 97 -10.98 -15.38 -2.95
N TYR A 98 -12.11 -16.03 -3.03
CA TYR A 98 -13.38 -15.38 -3.28
C TYR A 98 -14.44 -15.95 -2.34
N THR A 99 -15.48 -15.15 -2.06
CA THR A 99 -16.64 -15.52 -1.27
C THR A 99 -17.90 -15.37 -2.13
N ALA A 100 -18.65 -16.44 -2.29
CA ALA A 100 -19.94 -16.45 -2.95
C ALA A 100 -21.05 -16.25 -1.90
N PHE A 101 -21.95 -15.31 -2.15
CA PHE A 101 -23.14 -15.03 -1.36
C PHE A 101 -24.35 -15.61 -2.11
N ILE A 102 -24.84 -16.73 -1.63
CA ILE A 102 -25.89 -17.51 -2.27
C ILE A 102 -27.18 -17.26 -1.52
N HIS A 103 -28.16 -16.70 -2.21
CA HIS A 103 -29.51 -16.52 -1.68
C HIS A 103 -30.24 -17.85 -1.71
N GLU A 104 -30.80 -18.24 -0.57
CA GLU A 104 -31.65 -19.44 -0.44
C GLU A 104 -33.04 -19.00 -0.04
N ASP A 105 -33.97 -19.04 -0.99
CA ASP A 105 -35.38 -18.82 -0.76
C ASP A 105 -36.09 -20.17 -0.87
N SER A 106 -37.00 -20.44 0.08
CA SER A 106 -37.80 -21.65 0.09
C SER A 106 -38.70 -21.87 -1.14
N LEU A 107 -38.93 -20.82 -1.93
CA LEU A 107 -39.76 -20.79 -3.14
C LEU A 107 -38.97 -20.85 -4.46
N ASN A 108 -37.68 -20.50 -4.43
CA ASN A 108 -36.84 -20.41 -5.61
C ASN A 108 -35.58 -21.28 -5.50
N ALA A 109 -34.99 -21.65 -6.64
CA ALA A 109 -33.72 -22.32 -6.63
C ALA A 109 -32.63 -21.38 -6.08
N PRO A 110 -31.63 -21.91 -5.33
CA PRO A 110 -30.50 -21.12 -4.84
C PRO A 110 -29.81 -20.37 -5.98
N HIS A 111 -29.54 -19.09 -5.80
CA HIS A 111 -28.89 -18.25 -6.83
C HIS A 111 -27.82 -17.36 -6.22
N LEU A 112 -26.81 -17.02 -7.03
CA LEU A 112 -25.69 -16.19 -6.62
C LEU A 112 -26.07 -14.71 -6.74
N ASP A 113 -26.12 -14.00 -5.61
CA ASP A 113 -26.38 -12.55 -5.60
C ASP A 113 -25.09 -11.73 -5.66
N TYR A 114 -24.06 -12.18 -4.95
CA TYR A 114 -22.77 -11.49 -4.96
C TYR A 114 -21.63 -12.50 -5.00
N LEU A 115 -20.59 -12.14 -5.76
CA LEU A 115 -19.28 -12.77 -5.65
C LEU A 115 -18.27 -11.71 -5.24
N VAL A 116 -17.58 -11.94 -4.13
CA VAL A 116 -16.56 -11.02 -3.62
C VAL A 116 -15.19 -11.63 -3.83
N TYR A 117 -14.37 -10.99 -4.65
CA TYR A 117 -13.00 -11.41 -4.94
C TYR A 117 -12.01 -10.62 -4.09
N GLU A 118 -11.20 -11.27 -3.30
CA GLU A 118 -10.14 -10.64 -2.51
C GLU A 118 -8.89 -10.40 -3.35
N GLN A 119 -8.71 -9.16 -3.81
CA GLN A 119 -7.56 -8.76 -4.62
C GLN A 119 -6.26 -8.76 -3.81
N SER A 120 -6.33 -8.37 -2.54
CA SER A 120 -5.23 -8.35 -1.57
C SER A 120 -5.77 -8.61 -0.16
N ILE A 121 -4.93 -8.51 0.86
CA ILE A 121 -5.37 -8.61 2.26
C ILE A 121 -6.40 -7.51 2.59
N SER A 122 -6.23 -6.31 2.02
CA SER A 122 -7.05 -5.13 2.32
C SER A 122 -8.10 -4.79 1.25
N GLN A 123 -7.89 -5.19 0.01
CA GLN A 123 -8.74 -4.76 -1.12
C GLN A 123 -9.54 -5.92 -1.67
N TYR A 124 -10.81 -5.65 -1.95
CA TYR A 124 -11.72 -6.61 -2.55
C TYR A 124 -12.54 -5.97 -3.68
N VAL A 125 -13.13 -6.81 -4.50
CA VAL A 125 -14.03 -6.43 -5.59
C VAL A 125 -15.34 -7.18 -5.38
N VAL A 126 -16.44 -6.45 -5.35
CA VAL A 126 -17.80 -7.00 -5.27
C VAL A 126 -18.40 -7.02 -6.67
N PHE A 127 -18.74 -8.21 -7.14
CA PHE A 127 -19.54 -8.43 -8.33
C PHE A 127 -20.97 -8.70 -7.87
N ARG A 128 -21.87 -7.76 -8.11
CA ARG A 128 -23.30 -7.91 -7.80
C ARG A 128 -24.01 -8.49 -9.01
N LEU A 129 -24.81 -9.51 -8.77
CA LEU A 129 -25.56 -10.26 -9.76
C LEU A 129 -27.07 -10.36 -9.39
N ALA A 130 -27.44 -9.79 -8.22
CA ALA A 130 -28.79 -9.79 -7.68
C ALA A 130 -29.73 -9.00 -8.56
N ASP A 131 -30.92 -9.53 -8.79
CA ASP A 131 -31.97 -8.95 -9.61
C ASP A 131 -31.44 -8.57 -11.02
N ASP A 132 -32.12 -7.67 -11.72
CA ASP A 132 -31.67 -7.19 -13.05
C ASP A 132 -30.53 -6.14 -12.98
N SER A 133 -29.94 -5.91 -11.80
CA SER A 133 -28.88 -4.89 -11.64
C SER A 133 -27.49 -5.49 -11.45
N ILE A 134 -26.76 -5.62 -12.55
CA ILE A 134 -25.35 -6.08 -12.52
C ILE A 134 -24.45 -4.86 -12.30
N SER A 135 -23.59 -4.94 -11.28
CA SER A 135 -22.63 -3.90 -10.97
C SER A 135 -21.31 -4.45 -10.39
N VAL A 136 -20.25 -3.67 -10.52
CA VAL A 136 -18.93 -4.00 -9.99
C VAL A 136 -18.42 -2.83 -9.17
N THR A 137 -18.03 -3.10 -7.93
CA THR A 137 -17.48 -2.08 -7.03
C THR A 137 -16.21 -2.58 -6.37
N LYS A 138 -15.31 -1.67 -6.00
CA LYS A 138 -14.13 -1.95 -5.19
C LYS A 138 -14.38 -1.50 -3.77
N GLY A 139 -13.89 -2.27 -2.82
CA GLY A 139 -13.89 -1.91 -1.42
C GLY A 139 -12.56 -2.18 -0.75
N GLU A 140 -12.41 -1.61 0.43
CA GLU A 140 -11.29 -1.88 1.33
C GLU A 140 -11.85 -2.38 2.66
N LYS A 141 -11.20 -3.41 3.22
CA LYS A 141 -11.52 -3.89 4.57
C LYS A 141 -11.12 -2.83 5.59
N GLU A 142 -11.87 -2.72 6.66
CA GLU A 142 -11.49 -1.91 7.79
C GLU A 142 -10.15 -2.38 8.36
N TYR A 143 -9.33 -1.44 8.79
CA TYR A 143 -8.01 -1.72 9.32
C TYR A 143 -7.72 -0.89 10.57
N GLU A 144 -6.98 -1.48 11.47
CA GLU A 144 -6.40 -0.80 12.62
C GLU A 144 -5.04 -0.20 12.23
N ILE A 145 -4.74 0.99 12.74
CA ILE A 145 -3.44 1.63 12.55
C ILE A 145 -2.62 1.43 13.83
N ARG A 146 -1.44 0.81 13.69
CA ARG A 146 -0.47 0.67 14.77
C ARG A 146 0.81 1.40 14.40
N ARG A 147 1.20 2.37 15.26
CA ARG A 147 2.46 3.09 15.06
C ARG A 147 3.64 2.24 15.47
N GLN A 148 4.60 2.12 14.56
CA GLN A 148 5.82 1.34 14.73
C GLN A 148 7.04 2.27 14.73
N LYS A 149 8.04 1.95 15.56
CA LYS A 149 9.40 2.49 15.49
C LYS A 149 10.35 1.32 15.33
N LYS A 150 11.03 1.24 14.22
CA LYS A 150 11.93 0.14 13.89
C LYS A 150 13.31 0.67 13.50
N THR A 151 14.33 -0.11 13.82
CA THR A 151 15.73 0.15 13.44
C THR A 151 16.28 -1.10 12.80
N ALA A 152 17.06 -0.94 11.73
CA ALA A 152 17.79 -2.05 11.12
C ALA A 152 19.16 -1.59 10.64
N THR A 153 20.11 -2.54 10.63
CA THR A 153 21.46 -2.37 10.09
C THR A 153 21.54 -3.09 8.75
N ILE A 154 22.23 -2.49 7.80
CA ILE A 154 22.43 -3.04 6.46
C ILE A 154 23.57 -4.04 6.49
N ASP A 155 23.29 -5.27 6.08
CA ASP A 155 24.31 -6.29 5.83
C ASP A 155 24.60 -6.46 4.33
N SER A 156 23.59 -6.32 3.47
CA SER A 156 23.67 -6.51 2.01
C SER A 156 22.87 -5.47 1.25
N SER A 157 21.57 -5.33 1.56
CA SER A 157 20.68 -4.38 0.89
C SER A 157 19.66 -3.77 1.86
N LEU A 158 19.09 -2.63 1.49
CA LEU A 158 18.00 -2.01 2.25
C LEU A 158 16.80 -2.95 2.37
N TRP A 159 16.44 -3.63 1.27
CA TRP A 159 15.30 -4.55 1.25
C TRP A 159 15.48 -5.71 2.22
N GLU A 160 16.64 -6.37 2.20
CA GLU A 160 16.94 -7.48 3.14
C GLU A 160 16.98 -7.02 4.59
N ALA A 161 17.51 -5.84 4.88
CA ALA A 161 17.52 -5.27 6.22
C ALA A 161 16.09 -4.97 6.73
N ILE A 162 15.20 -4.49 5.85
CA ILE A 162 13.79 -4.23 6.17
C ILE A 162 13.05 -5.53 6.45
N VAL A 163 13.13 -6.48 5.54
CA VAL A 163 12.42 -7.77 5.66
C VAL A 163 12.98 -8.59 6.84
N GLY A 164 14.29 -8.63 7.00
CA GLY A 164 14.96 -9.34 8.10
C GLY A 164 14.62 -8.77 9.48
N ALA A 165 14.28 -7.48 9.57
CA ALA A 165 13.82 -6.83 10.79
C ALA A 165 12.30 -6.96 11.01
N GLY A 166 11.59 -7.75 10.20
CA GLY A 166 10.15 -7.97 10.29
C GLY A 166 9.32 -6.72 9.92
N MET A 167 9.85 -5.87 9.04
CA MET A 167 9.13 -4.73 8.49
C MET A 167 8.51 -5.08 7.13
N PRO A 168 7.40 -4.43 6.73
CA PRO A 168 6.80 -4.65 5.40
C PRO A 168 7.78 -4.32 4.27
N ALA A 169 7.90 -5.21 3.28
CA ALA A 169 8.80 -5.03 2.14
C ALA A 169 8.53 -3.71 1.34
N SER A 170 7.28 -3.25 1.33
CA SER A 170 6.89 -1.97 0.71
C SER A 170 7.58 -0.75 1.32
N LEU A 171 8.05 -0.85 2.58
CA LEU A 171 8.78 0.22 3.24
C LEU A 171 10.11 0.56 2.54
N ALA A 172 10.73 -0.43 1.87
CA ALA A 172 11.95 -0.19 1.10
C ALA A 172 11.74 0.84 -0.01
N ALA A 173 10.65 0.70 -0.77
CA ALA A 173 10.32 1.65 -1.84
C ALA A 173 10.04 3.05 -1.32
N GLU A 174 9.32 3.16 -0.19
CA GLU A 174 9.03 4.45 0.44
C GLU A 174 10.32 5.11 0.97
N MET A 175 11.20 4.36 1.61
CA MET A 175 12.50 4.87 2.08
C MET A 175 13.38 5.33 0.91
N GLU A 176 13.38 4.59 -0.19
CA GLU A 176 14.08 5.01 -1.40
C GLU A 176 13.49 6.30 -1.98
N ASP A 177 12.17 6.43 -2.04
CA ASP A 177 11.51 7.65 -2.54
C ASP A 177 11.83 8.87 -1.68
N ILE A 178 11.88 8.71 -0.37
CA ILE A 178 12.22 9.78 0.56
C ILE A 178 13.66 10.27 0.34
N TYR A 179 14.61 9.34 0.20
CA TYR A 179 16.03 9.66 0.18
C TYR A 179 16.67 9.67 -1.21
N GLN A 180 15.92 9.43 -2.30
CA GLN A 180 16.43 9.26 -3.68
C GLN A 180 17.33 10.38 -4.20
N SER A 181 17.19 11.59 -3.66
CA SER A 181 18.03 12.73 -4.01
C SER A 181 19.19 12.97 -3.03
N THR A 182 19.29 12.16 -1.98
CA THR A 182 20.23 12.39 -0.87
C THR A 182 21.16 11.20 -0.66
N ILE A 183 20.66 9.97 -0.82
CA ILE A 183 21.40 8.73 -0.61
C ILE A 183 21.44 7.93 -1.90
N SER A 184 22.63 7.45 -2.28
CA SER A 184 22.78 6.48 -3.36
C SER A 184 22.62 5.07 -2.82
N PHE A 185 21.45 4.47 -3.03
CA PHE A 185 21.18 3.11 -2.57
C PHE A 185 22.03 2.02 -3.24
N PHE A 186 22.72 2.36 -4.34
CA PHE A 186 23.77 1.52 -4.95
C PHE A 186 25.11 1.54 -4.21
N SER A 187 25.29 2.49 -3.31
CA SER A 187 26.54 2.70 -2.57
C SER A 187 26.38 2.45 -1.08
N ILE A 188 25.23 1.94 -0.65
CA ILE A 188 25.00 1.51 0.74
C ILE A 188 26.00 0.43 1.08
N GLN A 189 26.57 0.53 2.25
CA GLN A 189 27.59 -0.40 2.75
C GLN A 189 27.10 -1.16 3.97
N LYS A 190 27.71 -2.31 4.19
CA LYS A 190 27.54 -3.04 5.44
C LYS A 190 27.89 -2.15 6.63
N GLY A 191 27.00 -2.11 7.63
CA GLY A 191 27.12 -1.26 8.81
C GLY A 191 26.35 0.07 8.73
N ASP A 192 25.95 0.53 7.54
CA ASP A 192 24.96 1.60 7.43
C ASP A 192 23.67 1.15 8.12
N ASN A 193 22.92 2.08 8.69
CA ASN A 193 21.72 1.72 9.45
C ASN A 193 20.67 2.82 9.35
N PHE A 194 19.43 2.44 9.65
CA PHE A 194 18.34 3.40 9.65
C PHE A 194 17.37 3.15 10.81
N THR A 195 16.66 4.20 11.17
CA THR A 195 15.50 4.14 12.08
C THR A 195 14.34 4.81 11.36
N VAL A 196 13.16 4.19 11.41
CA VAL A 196 11.93 4.73 10.81
C VAL A 196 10.76 4.65 11.79
N ILE A 197 9.93 5.68 11.78
CA ILE A 197 8.65 5.73 12.50
C ILE A 197 7.56 5.80 11.46
N TYR A 198 6.68 4.80 11.45
CA TYR A 198 5.62 4.68 10.45
C TYR A 198 4.35 4.07 11.04
N ASP A 199 3.24 4.31 10.40
CA ASP A 199 1.98 3.66 10.70
C ASP A 199 1.88 2.37 9.87
N GLU A 200 1.61 1.26 10.53
CA GLU A 200 1.35 -0.04 9.91
C GLU A 200 -0.13 -0.36 10.02
N ARG A 201 -0.73 -0.79 8.91
CA ARG A 201 -2.13 -1.17 8.85
C ARG A 201 -2.28 -2.64 9.18
N TYR A 202 -3.25 -2.97 10.01
CA TYR A 202 -3.59 -4.34 10.39
C TYR A 202 -5.05 -4.62 10.08
N ILE A 203 -5.31 -5.75 9.47
CA ILE A 203 -6.65 -6.32 9.33
C ILE A 203 -6.63 -7.57 10.19
N ASP A 204 -7.45 -7.56 11.24
CA ASP A 204 -7.40 -8.52 12.34
C ASP A 204 -5.99 -8.54 12.97
N THR A 205 -5.22 -9.61 12.75
CA THR A 205 -3.85 -9.76 13.25
C THR A 205 -2.79 -9.67 12.15
N LEU A 206 -3.20 -9.54 10.89
CA LEU A 206 -2.31 -9.59 9.73
C LEU A 206 -1.88 -8.19 9.29
N PRO A 207 -0.59 -7.96 9.05
CA PRO A 207 -0.11 -6.70 8.49
C PRO A 207 -0.63 -6.55 7.04
N ALA A 208 -1.33 -5.44 6.79
CA ALA A 208 -2.01 -5.15 5.52
C ALA A 208 -1.33 -4.03 4.72
N GLY A 209 -0.15 -3.60 5.12
CA GLY A 209 0.64 -2.57 4.45
C GLY A 209 1.03 -1.42 5.35
N ILE A 210 1.68 -0.42 4.77
CA ILE A 210 2.11 0.77 5.49
C ILE A 210 1.18 1.95 5.22
N GLY A 211 1.04 2.78 6.24
CA GLY A 211 0.36 4.05 6.14
C GLY A 211 1.37 5.20 6.01
N ARG A 212 1.25 6.19 6.88
CA ARG A 212 2.12 7.37 6.87
C ARG A 212 3.48 7.08 7.51
N ILE A 213 4.56 7.58 6.89
CA ILE A 213 5.88 7.67 7.54
C ILE A 213 5.95 9.00 8.31
N TRP A 214 6.20 8.90 9.62
CA TRP A 214 6.25 10.02 10.56
C TRP A 214 7.66 10.59 10.75
N GLY A 215 8.64 9.91 10.22
CA GLY A 215 10.03 10.35 10.20
C GLY A 215 10.97 9.18 10.01
N ALA A 216 12.14 9.50 9.50
CA ALA A 216 13.21 8.53 9.37
C ALA A 216 14.57 9.19 9.63
N LYS A 217 15.52 8.36 10.03
CA LYS A 217 16.92 8.70 10.18
C LYS A 217 17.74 7.64 9.48
N PHE A 218 18.65 8.03 8.60
CA PHE A 218 19.52 7.13 7.87
C PHE A 218 20.98 7.52 8.14
N ASN A 219 21.78 6.60 8.66
CA ASN A 219 23.22 6.74 8.79
C ASN A 219 23.87 6.09 7.58
N TYR A 220 24.46 6.89 6.70
CA TYR A 220 25.02 6.46 5.44
C TYR A 220 26.39 7.11 5.22
N GLY A 221 27.42 6.31 4.97
CA GLY A 221 28.79 6.80 4.74
C GLY A 221 29.33 7.66 5.88
N GLY A 222 29.01 7.34 7.13
CA GLY A 222 29.42 8.08 8.32
C GLY A 222 28.67 9.39 8.58
N LYS A 223 27.63 9.69 7.80
CA LYS A 223 26.78 10.87 7.99
C LYS A 223 25.35 10.46 8.31
N THR A 224 24.67 11.29 9.10
CA THR A 224 23.27 11.10 9.44
C THR A 224 22.39 12.00 8.58
N TYR A 225 21.35 11.41 7.99
CA TYR A 225 20.34 12.08 7.17
C TYR A 225 18.98 11.90 7.83
N TYR A 226 18.35 13.01 8.21
CA TYR A 226 16.99 13.00 8.77
C TYR A 226 15.97 13.22 7.68
N ALA A 227 14.80 12.62 7.84
CA ALA A 227 13.63 12.84 7.01
C ALA A 227 12.45 13.17 7.90
N ILE A 228 12.14 14.45 7.99
CA ILE A 228 11.05 15.00 8.82
C ILE A 228 9.90 15.37 7.89
N PRO A 229 8.72 14.70 7.98
CA PRO A 229 7.59 15.02 7.12
C PRO A 229 6.96 16.34 7.51
N PHE A 230 6.75 17.20 6.56
CA PHE A 230 6.00 18.44 6.72
C PHE A 230 4.96 18.57 5.62
N ARG A 231 3.74 18.99 5.99
CA ARG A 231 2.63 19.16 5.06
C ARG A 231 2.62 20.59 4.54
N GLN A 232 2.71 20.76 3.23
CA GLN A 232 2.49 22.03 2.54
C GLN A 232 1.26 21.88 1.61
N GLY A 233 0.16 22.52 1.99
CA GLY A 233 -1.11 22.33 1.29
C GLY A 233 -1.54 20.85 1.33
N ASN A 234 -1.79 20.26 0.16
CA ASN A 234 -2.23 18.85 0.04
C ASN A 234 -1.08 17.85 -0.10
N LYS A 235 0.20 18.29 -0.06
CA LYS A 235 1.36 17.41 -0.24
C LYS A 235 2.17 17.30 1.04
N ILE A 236 2.69 16.11 1.32
CA ILE A 236 3.69 15.87 2.35
C ILE A 236 5.04 15.82 1.65
N ALA A 237 5.99 16.63 2.12
CA ALA A 237 7.39 16.61 1.71
C ALA A 237 8.26 16.30 2.93
N TYR A 238 9.49 15.83 2.66
CA TYR A 238 10.45 15.49 3.71
C TYR A 238 11.60 16.51 3.73
N TRP A 239 12.02 16.86 4.93
CA TRP A 239 12.99 17.91 5.21
C TRP A 239 14.06 17.37 6.15
N ASP A 240 15.27 17.91 6.08
CA ASP A 240 16.32 17.62 7.06
C ASP A 240 16.09 18.40 8.38
N GLN A 241 16.99 18.22 9.34
CA GLN A 241 16.94 18.91 10.62
C GLN A 241 17.15 20.43 10.53
N ASP A 242 17.74 20.91 9.42
CA ASP A 242 18.04 22.31 9.17
C ASP A 242 16.93 23.01 8.33
N GLY A 243 15.88 22.26 7.99
CA GLY A 243 14.76 22.75 7.20
C GLY A 243 15.02 22.79 5.70
N ASN A 244 16.04 22.09 5.21
CA ASN A 244 16.28 21.94 3.77
C ASN A 244 15.47 20.77 3.22
N SER A 245 14.87 20.95 2.04
CA SER A 245 14.13 19.88 1.38
C SER A 245 15.05 18.71 1.01
N LEU A 246 14.63 17.49 1.34
CA LEU A 246 15.29 16.28 0.86
C LEU A 246 15.09 16.06 -0.63
N ARG A 247 14.04 16.64 -1.21
CA ARG A 247 13.80 16.63 -2.65
C ARG A 247 14.68 17.69 -3.31
N LYS A 248 15.83 17.27 -3.81
CA LYS A 248 16.76 18.12 -4.56
C LYS A 248 16.31 18.26 -6.01
N LEU A 249 16.92 19.23 -6.72
CA LEU A 249 16.65 19.45 -8.14
C LEU A 249 17.07 18.29 -9.04
N MET A 250 17.91 17.38 -8.55
CA MET A 250 18.41 16.25 -9.31
C MET A 250 18.38 14.95 -8.49
N LEU A 251 17.88 13.88 -9.08
CA LEU A 251 18.00 12.53 -8.53
C LEU A 251 19.44 12.03 -8.65
N ILE A 252 19.88 11.24 -7.69
CA ILE A 252 21.22 10.63 -7.74
C ILE A 252 21.29 9.57 -8.85
N THR A 253 20.18 8.85 -9.09
CA THR A 253 20.12 7.77 -10.09
C THR A 253 18.81 7.81 -10.88
N PRO A 254 18.85 7.45 -12.19
CA PRO A 254 17.64 7.41 -13.04
C PRO A 254 16.78 6.15 -12.85
N LEU A 255 17.27 5.17 -12.11
CA LEU A 255 16.69 3.84 -11.97
C LEU A 255 16.69 3.39 -10.53
N LYS A 256 15.68 2.60 -10.16
CA LYS A 256 15.60 1.87 -8.89
C LYS A 256 15.99 0.40 -9.13
N TYR A 257 16.53 -0.28 -8.12
CA TYR A 257 16.81 -1.73 -8.10
C TYR A 257 17.58 -2.25 -9.32
N THR A 258 18.68 -1.59 -9.70
CA THR A 258 19.48 -1.98 -10.86
C THR A 258 20.97 -2.10 -10.49
N ARG A 259 21.78 -2.48 -11.45
CA ARG A 259 23.24 -2.55 -11.30
C ARG A 259 23.94 -1.53 -12.17
N ILE A 260 25.08 -1.05 -11.71
CA ILE A 260 26.01 -0.29 -12.55
C ILE A 260 26.74 -1.30 -13.44
N SER A 261 26.48 -1.26 -14.74
CA SER A 261 27.12 -2.15 -15.72
C SER A 261 28.48 -1.60 -16.18
N SER A 262 28.66 -0.27 -16.15
CA SER A 262 29.95 0.36 -16.44
C SER A 262 30.09 1.68 -15.69
N ARG A 263 31.24 1.89 -15.07
CA ARG A 263 31.59 3.12 -14.36
C ARG A 263 32.30 4.12 -15.30
N PHE A 264 32.34 5.36 -14.86
CA PHE A 264 33.18 6.38 -15.51
C PHE A 264 34.64 5.92 -15.55
N THR A 265 35.31 6.14 -16.70
CA THR A 265 36.74 5.88 -16.87
C THR A 265 37.29 6.71 -18.02
N TYR A 266 38.53 7.18 -17.90
CA TYR A 266 39.20 7.89 -18.97
C TYR A 266 39.67 6.96 -20.10
N SER A 267 39.80 5.65 -19.85
CA SER A 267 40.21 4.67 -20.86
C SER A 267 39.64 3.30 -20.53
N ARG A 268 38.88 2.72 -21.47
CA ARG A 268 38.46 1.33 -21.46
C ARG A 268 38.38 0.74 -22.86
N LEU A 269 38.57 -0.54 -22.98
CA LEU A 269 38.33 -1.23 -24.26
C LEU A 269 36.82 -1.20 -24.57
N HIS A 270 36.46 -0.58 -25.68
CA HIS A 270 35.06 -0.47 -26.08
C HIS A 270 34.53 -1.88 -26.50
N PRO A 271 33.39 -2.36 -25.94
CA PRO A 271 32.95 -3.73 -26.15
C PRO A 271 32.63 -4.07 -27.62
N ILE A 272 32.17 -3.07 -28.39
CA ILE A 272 31.79 -3.25 -29.81
C ILE A 272 32.96 -2.92 -30.71
N TYR A 273 33.58 -1.73 -30.57
CA TYR A 273 34.62 -1.23 -31.49
C TYR A 273 36.02 -1.76 -31.21
N LYS A 274 36.22 -2.47 -30.07
CA LYS A 274 37.50 -3.05 -29.65
C LYS A 274 38.69 -2.04 -29.66
N THR A 275 38.40 -0.78 -29.45
CA THR A 275 39.36 0.30 -29.31
C THR A 275 39.29 0.91 -27.91
N TYR A 276 40.43 1.43 -27.41
CA TYR A 276 40.42 2.12 -26.13
C TYR A 276 39.79 3.51 -26.27
N ARG A 277 38.76 3.75 -25.45
CA ARG A 277 38.03 5.03 -25.43
C ARG A 277 37.65 5.41 -24.00
N ALA A 278 37.54 6.71 -23.75
CA ALA A 278 36.96 7.22 -22.51
C ALA A 278 35.49 6.85 -22.43
N HIS A 279 35.05 6.44 -21.24
CA HIS A 279 33.64 6.33 -20.88
C HIS A 279 33.30 7.48 -19.93
N THR A 280 32.74 8.55 -20.47
CA THR A 280 32.48 9.81 -19.73
C THR A 280 31.12 9.80 -19.01
N GLY A 281 30.58 8.64 -18.68
CA GLY A 281 29.33 8.47 -17.98
C GLY A 281 29.30 7.20 -17.11
N VAL A 282 28.15 6.93 -16.51
CA VAL A 282 27.86 5.69 -15.79
C VAL A 282 26.71 4.99 -16.50
N ASP A 283 26.92 3.71 -16.83
CA ASP A 283 25.87 2.89 -17.44
C ASP A 283 25.15 2.11 -16.35
N PHE A 284 23.85 2.28 -16.27
CA PHE A 284 22.95 1.48 -15.45
C PHE A 284 22.26 0.43 -16.32
N ALA A 285 22.17 -0.81 -15.82
CA ALA A 285 21.49 -1.89 -16.51
C ALA A 285 20.34 -2.41 -15.69
N ALA A 286 19.18 -2.57 -16.32
CA ALA A 286 17.96 -3.06 -15.71
C ALA A 286 17.22 -4.03 -16.64
N PRO A 287 16.37 -4.93 -16.13
CA PRO A 287 15.49 -5.77 -16.93
C PRO A 287 14.56 -4.94 -17.83
N LYS A 288 14.15 -5.53 -18.95
CA LYS A 288 13.17 -4.91 -19.85
C LYS A 288 11.86 -4.60 -19.10
N GLY A 289 11.34 -3.40 -19.27
CA GLY A 289 10.13 -2.94 -18.59
C GLY A 289 10.38 -2.17 -17.28
N THR A 290 11.64 -2.07 -16.82
CA THR A 290 11.96 -1.24 -15.66
C THR A 290 11.71 0.25 -15.98
N PRO A 291 10.93 0.97 -15.15
CA PRO A 291 10.75 2.40 -15.32
C PRO A 291 12.06 3.18 -15.20
N VAL A 292 12.29 4.11 -16.12
CA VAL A 292 13.45 5.01 -16.12
C VAL A 292 12.97 6.43 -15.92
N HIS A 293 13.52 7.13 -14.94
CA HIS A 293 13.14 8.49 -14.59
C HIS A 293 14.16 9.49 -15.14
N ALA A 294 13.67 10.66 -15.59
CA ALA A 294 14.54 11.80 -15.79
C ALA A 294 15.13 12.22 -14.44
N VAL A 295 16.44 12.36 -14.35
CA VAL A 295 17.10 12.72 -13.08
C VAL A 295 16.90 14.19 -12.70
N ALA A 296 16.49 15.03 -13.65
CA ALA A 296 16.10 16.42 -13.45
C ALA A 296 15.15 16.86 -14.57
N ASP A 297 14.58 18.06 -14.42
CA ASP A 297 13.85 18.70 -15.50
C ASP A 297 14.74 18.88 -16.72
N GLY A 298 14.19 18.66 -17.90
CA GLY A 298 14.96 18.69 -19.13
C GLY A 298 14.12 18.63 -20.38
N THR A 299 14.77 18.78 -21.52
CA THR A 299 14.15 18.72 -22.84
C THR A 299 14.58 17.46 -23.57
N VAL A 300 13.63 16.74 -24.18
CA VAL A 300 13.93 15.61 -25.06
C VAL A 300 14.56 16.14 -26.35
N ILE A 301 15.83 15.83 -26.57
CA ILE A 301 16.61 16.28 -27.75
C ILE A 301 16.72 15.22 -28.83
N PHE A 302 16.41 13.95 -28.53
CA PHE A 302 16.40 12.85 -29.50
C PHE A 302 15.50 11.71 -29.03
N LYS A 303 14.72 11.19 -29.96
CA LYS A 303 13.92 9.97 -29.80
C LYS A 303 13.97 9.18 -31.10
N GLY A 304 14.53 7.97 -31.10
CA GLY A 304 14.61 7.14 -32.28
C GLY A 304 15.68 6.05 -32.21
N TRP A 305 16.02 5.45 -33.34
CA TRP A 305 17.06 4.44 -33.45
C TRP A 305 18.45 5.06 -33.36
N GLY A 306 19.21 4.75 -32.33
CA GLY A 306 20.53 5.30 -32.02
C GLY A 306 21.72 4.44 -32.47
N GLY A 307 21.59 3.62 -33.53
CA GLY A 307 22.63 2.71 -34.00
C GLY A 307 22.95 1.62 -33.00
N GLY A 308 24.16 1.50 -32.51
CA GLY A 308 24.58 0.52 -31.50
C GLY A 308 23.87 0.63 -30.14
N GLY A 309 23.17 1.74 -29.89
CA GLY A 309 22.33 1.95 -28.71
C GLY A 309 20.90 1.47 -28.85
N GLY A 310 20.48 1.01 -30.04
CA GLY A 310 19.09 0.59 -30.28
C GLY A 310 18.10 1.75 -30.20
N ASN A 311 16.89 1.49 -29.67
CA ASN A 311 15.91 2.52 -29.38
C ASN A 311 16.47 3.47 -28.30
N THR A 312 16.59 4.74 -28.62
CA THR A 312 17.31 5.72 -27.82
C THR A 312 16.44 6.93 -27.55
N LEU A 313 16.40 7.38 -26.31
CA LEU A 313 15.87 8.67 -25.86
C LEU A 313 17.01 9.48 -25.25
N LYS A 314 17.17 10.75 -25.66
CA LYS A 314 18.17 11.67 -25.10
C LYS A 314 17.50 12.89 -24.52
N LEU A 315 17.90 13.23 -23.28
CA LEU A 315 17.46 14.43 -22.60
C LEU A 315 18.64 15.40 -22.43
N SER A 316 18.35 16.69 -22.65
CA SER A 316 19.20 17.79 -22.19
C SER A 316 18.62 18.29 -20.88
N LEU A 317 19.40 18.27 -19.80
CA LEU A 317 18.96 18.70 -18.47
C LEU A 317 19.19 20.21 -18.32
N ILE A 318 18.22 20.95 -17.79
CA ILE A 318 18.12 22.40 -17.86
C ILE A 318 19.16 23.14 -16.98
N HIS A 319 19.69 22.49 -15.94
CA HIS A 319 20.50 23.17 -14.92
C HIS A 319 22.00 22.84 -14.94
N ILE A 320 22.51 22.34 -16.07
CA ILE A 320 23.94 22.02 -16.18
C ILE A 320 24.56 22.98 -17.19
N SER A 321 25.40 23.88 -16.70
CA SER A 321 26.15 24.84 -17.49
C SER A 321 27.23 24.21 -18.38
N GLU A 322 27.47 22.91 -18.24
CA GLU A 322 28.25 22.11 -19.20
C GLU A 322 27.37 20.96 -19.72
N PRO A 323 27.50 20.59 -21.01
CA PRO A 323 26.71 19.52 -21.60
C PRO A 323 27.08 18.18 -20.96
N THR A 324 26.40 17.81 -19.91
CA THR A 324 26.49 16.44 -19.38
C THR A 324 25.93 15.52 -20.43
N ARG A 325 26.83 14.78 -21.05
CA ARG A 325 26.50 13.91 -22.15
C ARG A 325 25.62 12.77 -21.67
N ARG A 326 24.33 12.82 -22.10
CA ARG A 326 23.52 11.71 -22.56
C ARG A 326 23.24 10.58 -21.58
N SER A 327 22.05 10.55 -21.02
CA SER A 327 21.42 9.29 -20.65
C SER A 327 20.95 8.61 -21.94
N TYR A 328 21.38 7.39 -22.19
CA TYR A 328 20.83 6.50 -23.21
C TYR A 328 19.82 5.59 -22.51
N ILE A 329 18.64 5.52 -23.05
CA ILE A 329 17.60 4.56 -22.62
C ILE A 329 17.30 3.64 -23.79
#